data_19766b32c1d406d07956c2464bb6af78
#
_entry.id   19766b32c1d406d07956c2464bb6af78
#
_cell.length_a   1.000
_cell.length_b   1.000
_cell.length_c   1.000
_cell.angle_alpha   90.00
_cell.angle_beta   90.00
_cell.angle_gamma   90.00
#
_symmetry.space_group_name_H-M   'P 1'
#
loop_
_entity.id
_entity.type
_entity.pdbx_description
1 polymer ?
#
loop_
_entity_poly.entity_id
_entity_poly.type
_entity_poly.pdbx_seq_one_letter_code
_entity_poly.pdbx_strand_id
1 'polypeptide(L)'
;EIMPSLVGSEMCIRDRLDGVEDIGMTTNGLLLKKHGQKLYDAGLRRINVSLDAIDDSVFQAINNRNIKASTILQQIDYAVSIGFYVKINVVIQKGVNDDQILPMIQYFKDRDIEVRFIEFMDVGNDNGWDFSKVVTKDEMLTMIESRFDIEPEPPKYYGEVAKYYRHKDNGARFGLITSVSQSFCSSCTRARLSSDGKFYGCLFSSVEGFNVKAFLRAGATDDDLREQFKALWQIRDDRYSDERTEATVANRKRHKINMNYIGG
;
A
#
# COMPACT_ATOMS: atom_id res chain seq x y z
N GLU A 1 -8.74 14.11 8.49
CA GLU A 1 -8.63 15.36 7.70
C GLU A 1 -7.24 15.39 7.07
N ILE A 2 -7.17 15.32 5.74
CA ILE A 2 -5.96 15.69 5.01
C ILE A 2 -5.84 17.21 5.19
N MET A 3 -4.87 17.65 5.98
CA MET A 3 -4.70 19.06 6.25
C MET A 3 -4.34 19.80 4.94
N PRO A 4 -5.07 20.86 4.57
CA PRO A 4 -4.76 21.64 3.36
C PRO A 4 -3.34 22.24 3.36
N SER A 5 -2.70 22.32 4.53
CA SER A 5 -1.32 22.79 4.69
C SER A 5 -0.25 21.81 4.19
N LEU A 6 -0.56 20.52 4.04
CA LEU A 6 0.38 19.54 3.51
C LEU A 6 0.53 19.64 1.99
N VAL A 7 -0.53 20.02 1.28
CA VAL A 7 -0.54 20.10 -0.19
C VAL A 7 0.49 21.09 -0.76
N GLY A 8 0.74 22.19 -0.06
CA GLY A 8 1.75 23.19 -0.48
C GLY A 8 3.18 22.81 -0.08
N SER A 9 3.37 22.21 1.10
CA SER A 9 4.71 21.91 1.64
C SER A 9 5.34 20.69 0.99
N GLU A 10 4.60 19.61 0.73
CA GLU A 10 5.13 18.38 0.11
C GLU A 10 5.57 18.62 -1.34
N MET A 11 4.85 19.45 -2.09
CA MET A 11 5.23 19.78 -3.45
C MET A 11 6.43 20.71 -3.51
N CYS A 12 6.57 21.65 -2.55
CA CYS A 12 7.79 22.45 -2.39
C CYS A 12 9.00 21.60 -2.01
N ILE A 13 8.80 20.50 -1.28
CA ILE A 13 9.86 19.53 -0.94
C ILE A 13 10.33 18.81 -2.20
N ARG A 14 9.42 18.31 -3.05
CA ARG A 14 9.76 17.64 -4.30
C ARG A 14 10.62 18.53 -5.21
N ASP A 15 10.20 19.78 -5.41
CA ASP A 15 10.87 20.70 -6.33
C ASP A 15 12.25 21.15 -5.84
N ARG A 16 12.59 20.87 -4.57
CA ARG A 16 13.88 21.22 -3.93
C ARG A 16 14.80 20.05 -3.69
N LEU A 17 14.33 18.81 -3.89
CA LEU A 17 15.10 17.61 -3.66
C LEU A 17 15.46 16.95 -4.99
N ASP A 18 16.75 17.01 -5.34
CA ASP A 18 17.26 16.22 -6.46
C ASP A 18 17.10 14.72 -6.18
N GLY A 19 16.66 13.97 -7.19
CA GLY A 19 16.52 12.52 -7.10
C GLY A 19 15.14 12.00 -6.67
N VAL A 20 14.16 12.86 -6.41
CA VAL A 20 12.75 12.44 -6.24
C VAL A 20 12.10 12.29 -7.61
N GLU A 21 12.01 11.05 -8.09
CA GLU A 21 11.47 10.74 -9.43
C GLU A 21 9.94 10.67 -9.44
N ASP A 22 9.31 10.17 -8.36
CA ASP A 22 7.86 9.97 -8.29
C ASP A 22 7.33 10.18 -6.86
N ILE A 23 6.18 10.84 -6.76
CA ILE A 23 5.40 10.97 -5.53
C ILE A 23 4.04 10.34 -5.73
N GLY A 24 3.68 9.40 -4.88
CA GLY A 24 2.37 8.78 -4.86
C GLY A 24 1.66 9.01 -3.52
N MET A 25 0.36 9.23 -3.57
CA MET A 25 -0.49 9.34 -2.38
C MET A 25 -1.36 8.10 -2.25
N THR A 26 -1.47 7.55 -1.03
CA THR A 26 -2.48 6.53 -0.71
C THR A 26 -3.65 7.19 0.01
N THR A 27 -4.89 6.86 -0.39
CA THR A 27 -6.11 7.46 0.12
C THR A 27 -7.27 6.47 0.15
N ASN A 28 -8.26 6.71 1.01
CA ASN A 28 -9.54 6.02 0.96
C ASN A 28 -10.49 6.55 -0.14
N GLY A 29 -10.06 7.55 -0.89
CA GLY A 29 -10.78 8.09 -2.04
C GLY A 29 -11.91 9.08 -1.74
N LEU A 30 -12.44 9.18 -0.53
CA LEU A 30 -13.66 9.93 -0.19
C LEU A 30 -13.65 11.43 -0.57
N LEU A 31 -12.48 12.04 -0.55
CA LEU A 31 -12.34 13.49 -0.73
C LEU A 31 -11.68 13.87 -2.06
N LEU A 32 -11.59 12.96 -3.03
CA LEU A 32 -10.92 13.24 -4.30
C LEU A 32 -11.63 14.34 -5.11
N LYS A 33 -12.96 14.36 -5.17
CA LYS A 33 -13.70 15.48 -5.80
C LYS A 33 -13.45 16.82 -5.14
N LYS A 34 -13.23 16.83 -3.81
CA LYS A 34 -13.01 18.06 -3.05
C LYS A 34 -11.60 18.61 -3.19
N HIS A 35 -10.60 17.74 -3.22
CA HIS A 35 -9.18 18.12 -3.15
C HIS A 35 -8.35 17.70 -4.36
N GLY A 36 -8.86 16.81 -5.21
CA GLY A 36 -8.10 16.20 -6.30
C GLY A 36 -7.51 17.22 -7.27
N GLN A 37 -8.31 18.22 -7.72
CA GLN A 37 -7.79 19.26 -8.63
C GLN A 37 -6.61 20.01 -8.00
N LYS A 38 -6.71 20.42 -6.73
CA LYS A 38 -5.62 21.13 -6.03
C LYS A 38 -4.37 20.27 -5.90
N LEU A 39 -4.53 18.97 -5.64
CA LEU A 39 -3.42 18.02 -5.55
C LEU A 39 -2.76 17.83 -6.94
N TYR A 40 -3.57 17.75 -7.98
CA TYR A 40 -3.07 17.63 -9.35
C TYR A 40 -2.32 18.89 -9.79
N ASP A 41 -2.88 20.08 -9.54
CA ASP A 41 -2.26 21.37 -9.85
C ASP A 41 -0.95 21.56 -9.06
N ALA A 42 -0.89 21.04 -7.84
CA ALA A 42 0.32 20.99 -7.02
C ALA A 42 1.38 19.97 -7.52
N GLY A 43 1.10 19.20 -8.59
CA GLY A 43 2.05 18.29 -9.24
C GLY A 43 1.93 16.82 -8.84
N LEU A 44 1.00 16.42 -7.96
CA LEU A 44 0.73 15.01 -7.70
C LEU A 44 0.14 14.35 -8.96
N ARG A 45 0.70 13.21 -9.37
CA ARG A 45 0.25 12.52 -10.61
C ARG A 45 -0.27 11.12 -10.34
N ARG A 46 0.15 10.49 -9.26
CA ARG A 46 -0.19 9.10 -8.95
C ARG A 46 -0.88 8.98 -7.60
N ILE A 47 -2.02 8.28 -7.59
CA ILE A 47 -2.76 7.96 -6.37
C ILE A 47 -3.03 6.46 -6.28
N ASN A 48 -2.94 5.93 -5.06
CA ASN A 48 -3.40 4.59 -4.72
C ASN A 48 -4.69 4.73 -3.91
N VAL A 49 -5.79 4.16 -4.39
CA VAL A 49 -7.07 4.19 -3.69
C VAL A 49 -7.31 2.84 -3.04
N SER A 50 -7.61 2.82 -1.75
CA SER A 50 -8.02 1.62 -1.04
C SER A 50 -9.50 1.35 -1.30
N LEU A 51 -9.80 0.20 -1.93
CA LEU A 51 -11.17 -0.22 -2.26
C LEU A 51 -11.28 -1.74 -2.20
N ASP A 52 -11.74 -2.28 -1.09
CA ASP A 52 -11.70 -3.71 -0.81
C ASP A 52 -12.85 -4.51 -1.43
N ALA A 53 -13.83 -3.86 -2.07
CA ALA A 53 -14.90 -4.47 -2.84
C ALA A 53 -15.54 -3.45 -3.79
N ILE A 54 -16.16 -3.90 -4.89
CA ILE A 54 -17.04 -3.07 -5.74
C ILE A 54 -18.52 -3.24 -5.39
N ASP A 55 -18.88 -4.32 -4.72
CA ASP A 55 -20.21 -4.51 -4.16
C ASP A 55 -20.40 -3.60 -2.94
N ASP A 56 -21.49 -2.81 -2.92
CA ASP A 56 -21.79 -1.85 -1.86
C ASP A 56 -21.95 -2.52 -0.50
N SER A 57 -22.60 -3.70 -0.44
CA SER A 57 -22.88 -4.40 0.80
C SER A 57 -21.63 -5.02 1.41
N VAL A 58 -20.78 -5.63 0.58
CA VAL A 58 -19.48 -6.18 1.01
C VAL A 58 -18.57 -5.05 1.48
N PHE A 59 -18.49 -3.97 0.71
CA PHE A 59 -17.64 -2.84 1.08
C PHE A 59 -18.08 -2.17 2.39
N GLN A 60 -19.39 -2.00 2.62
CA GLN A 60 -19.92 -1.44 3.86
C GLN A 60 -19.63 -2.34 5.06
N ALA A 61 -19.73 -3.65 4.90
CA ALA A 61 -19.42 -4.61 5.96
C ALA A 61 -17.93 -4.55 6.38
N ILE A 62 -17.02 -4.34 5.42
CA ILE A 62 -15.57 -4.26 5.69
C ILE A 62 -15.19 -2.93 6.33
N ASN A 63 -15.67 -1.80 5.78
CA ASN A 63 -15.21 -0.49 6.21
C ASN A 63 -15.83 -0.02 7.53
N ASN A 64 -16.80 -0.76 8.04
CA ASN A 64 -17.54 -0.46 9.28
C ASN A 64 -18.06 1.01 9.35
N ARG A 65 -18.31 1.58 8.17
CA ARG A 65 -18.86 2.93 7.97
C ARG A 65 -19.95 2.83 6.93
N ASN A 66 -20.94 3.69 7.00
CA ASN A 66 -22.04 3.68 6.02
C ASN A 66 -21.63 4.33 4.68
N ILE A 67 -20.48 3.90 4.12
CA ILE A 67 -19.93 4.40 2.85
C ILE A 67 -20.06 3.28 1.83
N LYS A 68 -20.63 3.60 0.68
CA LYS A 68 -20.81 2.67 -0.44
C LYS A 68 -19.57 2.62 -1.35
N ALA A 69 -19.28 1.46 -1.92
CA ALA A 69 -18.26 1.30 -2.96
C ALA A 69 -18.56 2.23 -4.15
N SER A 70 -19.82 2.32 -4.58
CA SER A 70 -20.27 3.20 -5.66
C SER A 70 -19.90 4.68 -5.45
N THR A 71 -19.85 5.15 -4.20
CA THR A 71 -19.36 6.50 -3.87
C THR A 71 -17.87 6.64 -4.18
N ILE A 72 -17.07 5.65 -3.81
CA ILE A 72 -15.62 5.68 -4.06
C ILE A 72 -15.33 5.53 -5.57
N LEU A 73 -16.08 4.68 -6.28
CA LEU A 73 -15.95 4.54 -7.72
C LEU A 73 -16.16 5.86 -8.47
N GLN A 74 -17.17 6.65 -8.08
CA GLN A 74 -17.39 7.99 -8.63
C GLN A 74 -16.25 8.98 -8.33
N GLN A 75 -15.56 8.83 -7.20
CA GLN A 75 -14.38 9.62 -6.87
C GLN A 75 -13.17 9.20 -7.73
N ILE A 76 -13.03 7.91 -7.99
CA ILE A 76 -12.00 7.34 -8.87
C ILE A 76 -12.20 7.84 -10.29
N ASP A 77 -13.43 7.76 -10.83
CA ASP A 77 -13.75 8.26 -12.17
C ASP A 77 -13.40 9.77 -12.32
N TYR A 78 -13.71 10.56 -11.29
CA TYR A 78 -13.30 11.95 -11.26
C TYR A 78 -11.77 12.11 -11.25
N ALA A 79 -11.04 11.36 -10.44
CA ALA A 79 -9.58 11.43 -10.39
C ALA A 79 -8.95 11.08 -11.74
N VAL A 80 -9.45 10.05 -12.42
CA VAL A 80 -9.02 9.69 -13.78
C VAL A 80 -9.33 10.83 -14.75
N SER A 81 -10.52 11.45 -14.70
CA SER A 81 -10.93 12.51 -15.60
C SER A 81 -10.05 13.76 -15.53
N ILE A 82 -9.42 14.04 -14.39
CA ILE A 82 -8.49 15.16 -14.22
C ILE A 82 -7.02 14.77 -14.47
N GLY A 83 -6.75 13.51 -14.86
CA GLY A 83 -5.44 13.07 -15.32
C GLY A 83 -4.58 12.31 -14.30
N PHE A 84 -5.12 11.90 -13.15
CA PHE A 84 -4.37 11.04 -12.23
C PHE A 84 -4.15 9.64 -12.81
N TYR A 85 -2.93 9.11 -12.62
CA TYR A 85 -2.69 7.69 -12.71
C TYR A 85 -3.17 7.01 -11.44
N VAL A 86 -4.22 6.21 -11.56
CA VAL A 86 -4.89 5.59 -10.42
C VAL A 86 -4.53 4.12 -10.32
N LYS A 87 -4.16 3.67 -9.12
CA LYS A 87 -4.04 2.26 -8.76
C LYS A 87 -5.02 1.95 -7.63
N ILE A 88 -5.64 0.79 -7.69
CA ILE A 88 -6.53 0.30 -6.64
C ILE A 88 -5.77 -0.72 -5.79
N ASN A 89 -5.77 -0.54 -4.48
CA ASN A 89 -5.29 -1.52 -3.52
C ASN A 89 -6.46 -2.21 -2.86
N VAL A 90 -6.44 -3.53 -2.86
CA VAL A 90 -7.48 -4.41 -2.33
C VAL A 90 -6.83 -5.38 -1.36
N VAL A 91 -7.17 -5.34 -0.09
CA VAL A 91 -6.74 -6.37 0.86
C VAL A 91 -7.76 -7.50 0.80
N ILE A 92 -7.32 -8.70 0.41
CA ILE A 92 -8.20 -9.87 0.28
C ILE A 92 -8.16 -10.70 1.54
N GLN A 93 -9.34 -10.87 2.14
CA GLN A 93 -9.56 -11.71 3.30
C GLN A 93 -10.53 -12.84 2.98
N LYS A 94 -10.12 -14.08 3.23
CA LYS A 94 -10.89 -15.30 2.95
C LYS A 94 -12.23 -15.30 3.70
N GLY A 95 -13.30 -15.58 2.97
CA GLY A 95 -14.67 -15.58 3.49
C GLY A 95 -15.26 -14.19 3.77
N VAL A 96 -14.59 -13.12 3.36
CA VAL A 96 -15.06 -11.74 3.54
C VAL A 96 -15.25 -11.04 2.20
N ASN A 97 -14.20 -11.00 1.36
CA ASN A 97 -14.23 -10.33 0.06
C ASN A 97 -13.42 -11.08 -1.02
N ASP A 98 -13.09 -12.34 -0.81
CA ASP A 98 -12.40 -13.15 -1.81
C ASP A 98 -13.28 -13.40 -3.06
N ASP A 99 -14.57 -13.32 -2.94
CA ASP A 99 -15.53 -13.33 -4.05
C ASP A 99 -15.47 -12.06 -4.93
N GLN A 100 -14.84 -10.98 -4.44
CA GLN A 100 -14.70 -9.72 -5.16
C GLN A 100 -13.53 -9.70 -6.14
N ILE A 101 -12.61 -10.66 -6.12
CA ILE A 101 -11.43 -10.71 -6.99
C ILE A 101 -11.84 -10.65 -8.46
N LEU A 102 -12.69 -11.58 -8.92
CA LEU A 102 -13.11 -11.64 -10.32
C LEU A 102 -13.97 -10.43 -10.74
N PRO A 103 -14.98 -9.99 -9.97
CA PRO A 103 -15.73 -8.78 -10.28
C PRO A 103 -14.87 -7.53 -10.39
N MET A 104 -13.87 -7.36 -9.51
CA MET A 104 -12.97 -6.21 -9.53
C MET A 104 -12.07 -6.22 -10.78
N ILE A 105 -11.49 -7.36 -11.12
CA ILE A 105 -10.72 -7.48 -12.37
C ILE A 105 -11.59 -7.13 -13.56
N GLN A 106 -12.78 -7.73 -13.68
CA GLN A 106 -13.70 -7.47 -14.78
C GLN A 106 -14.09 -5.99 -14.88
N TYR A 107 -14.30 -5.33 -13.74
CA TYR A 107 -14.69 -3.93 -13.70
C TYR A 107 -13.56 -2.98 -14.14
N PHE A 108 -12.32 -3.24 -13.73
CA PHE A 108 -11.21 -2.31 -13.94
C PHE A 108 -10.37 -2.62 -15.19
N LYS A 109 -10.38 -3.85 -15.73
CA LYS A 109 -9.53 -4.24 -16.87
C LYS A 109 -9.75 -3.39 -18.14
N ASP A 110 -10.96 -2.85 -18.35
CA ASP A 110 -11.30 -2.04 -19.51
C ASP A 110 -11.20 -0.52 -19.24
N ARG A 111 -10.66 -0.11 -18.07
CA ARG A 111 -10.60 1.28 -17.62
C ARG A 111 -9.18 1.85 -17.50
N ASP A 112 -8.16 1.10 -17.91
CA ASP A 112 -6.74 1.45 -17.72
C ASP A 112 -6.40 1.79 -16.25
N ILE A 113 -7.06 1.08 -15.32
CA ILE A 113 -6.84 1.20 -13.88
C ILE A 113 -6.24 -0.09 -13.36
N GLU A 114 -5.05 0.02 -12.78
CA GLU A 114 -4.32 -1.11 -12.23
C GLU A 114 -4.86 -1.52 -10.86
N VAL A 115 -5.35 -2.75 -10.74
CA VAL A 115 -5.77 -3.32 -9.45
C VAL A 115 -4.64 -4.15 -8.86
N ARG A 116 -4.38 -4.00 -7.56
CA ARG A 116 -3.41 -4.79 -6.81
C ARG A 116 -4.11 -5.50 -5.65
N PHE A 117 -4.16 -6.80 -5.70
CA PHE A 117 -4.66 -7.64 -4.62
C PHE A 117 -3.54 -7.92 -3.63
N ILE A 118 -3.81 -7.70 -2.37
CA ILE A 118 -2.85 -7.78 -1.28
C ILE A 118 -3.31 -8.91 -0.35
N GLU A 119 -2.45 -9.88 -0.07
CA GLU A 119 -2.72 -10.89 0.94
C GLU A 119 -2.99 -10.23 2.30
N PHE A 120 -4.01 -10.71 3.02
CA PHE A 120 -4.32 -10.22 4.36
C PHE A 120 -3.14 -10.44 5.30
N MET A 121 -2.65 -9.36 5.91
CA MET A 121 -1.44 -9.35 6.73
C MET A 121 -1.75 -9.07 8.19
N ASP A 122 -0.91 -9.59 9.09
CA ASP A 122 -0.94 -9.37 10.53
C ASP A 122 -0.36 -8.01 10.96
N VAL A 123 -0.83 -6.93 10.33
CA VAL A 123 -0.41 -5.56 10.63
C VAL A 123 -1.14 -5.01 11.87
N GLY A 124 -0.42 -4.30 12.74
CA GLY A 124 -0.99 -3.80 13.99
C GLY A 124 -1.33 -4.93 14.97
N ASN A 125 -2.25 -4.64 15.90
CA ASN A 125 -2.57 -5.56 17.00
C ASN A 125 -4.03 -6.05 17.01
N ASP A 126 -4.92 -5.39 16.26
CA ASP A 126 -6.38 -5.50 16.48
C ASP A 126 -7.17 -6.02 15.26
N ASN A 127 -6.49 -6.53 14.22
CA ASN A 127 -7.15 -6.95 12.99
C ASN A 127 -7.65 -8.41 12.99
N GLY A 128 -7.44 -9.13 14.09
CA GLY A 128 -7.89 -10.52 14.24
C GLY A 128 -7.32 -11.48 13.19
N TRP A 129 -6.09 -11.22 12.75
CA TRP A 129 -5.43 -12.00 11.71
C TRP A 129 -5.09 -13.41 12.18
N ASP A 130 -5.31 -14.38 11.30
CA ASP A 130 -4.73 -15.72 11.35
C ASP A 130 -4.56 -16.28 9.92
N PHE A 131 -3.80 -17.36 9.78
CA PHE A 131 -3.50 -17.95 8.47
C PHE A 131 -4.75 -18.44 7.72
N SER A 132 -5.78 -18.89 8.42
CA SER A 132 -7.01 -19.39 7.77
C SER A 132 -7.77 -18.30 7.02
N LYS A 133 -7.51 -17.03 7.33
CA LYS A 133 -8.11 -15.87 6.68
C LYS A 133 -7.33 -15.36 5.47
N VAL A 134 -6.16 -15.93 5.20
CA VAL A 134 -5.31 -15.54 4.06
C VAL A 134 -5.81 -16.27 2.80
N VAL A 135 -6.01 -15.51 1.74
CA VAL A 135 -6.09 -16.06 0.37
C VAL A 135 -4.71 -15.93 -0.23
N THR A 136 -4.05 -17.05 -0.46
CA THR A 136 -2.69 -17.08 -0.97
C THR A 136 -2.62 -16.64 -2.43
N LYS A 137 -1.42 -16.28 -2.89
CA LYS A 137 -1.17 -15.97 -4.30
C LYS A 137 -1.69 -17.07 -5.23
N ASP A 138 -1.41 -18.34 -4.91
CA ASP A 138 -1.75 -19.46 -5.77
C ASP A 138 -3.28 -19.69 -5.81
N GLU A 139 -3.98 -19.49 -4.69
CA GLU A 139 -5.44 -19.48 -4.65
C GLU A 139 -6.02 -18.34 -5.50
N MET A 140 -5.49 -17.12 -5.36
CA MET A 140 -5.92 -15.97 -6.17
C MET A 140 -5.69 -16.20 -7.67
N LEU A 141 -4.52 -16.74 -8.06
CA LEU A 141 -4.22 -17.07 -9.45
C LEU A 141 -5.16 -18.12 -9.99
N THR A 142 -5.41 -19.20 -9.25
CA THR A 142 -6.34 -20.25 -9.66
C THR A 142 -7.74 -19.68 -9.92
N MET A 143 -8.23 -18.78 -9.07
CA MET A 143 -9.51 -18.10 -9.29
C MET A 143 -9.47 -17.25 -10.57
N ILE A 144 -8.41 -16.45 -10.76
CA ILE A 144 -8.29 -15.54 -11.90
C ILE A 144 -8.17 -16.31 -13.21
N GLU A 145 -7.32 -17.33 -13.26
CA GLU A 145 -7.08 -18.18 -14.45
C GLU A 145 -8.31 -19.00 -14.84
N SER A 146 -9.24 -19.25 -13.91
CA SER A 146 -10.51 -19.92 -14.24
C SER A 146 -11.38 -19.10 -15.20
N ARG A 147 -11.14 -17.78 -15.34
CA ARG A 147 -11.96 -16.86 -16.14
C ARG A 147 -11.20 -16.01 -17.13
N PHE A 148 -9.93 -15.75 -16.88
CA PHE A 148 -9.11 -14.85 -17.69
C PHE A 148 -7.84 -15.54 -18.17
N ASP A 149 -7.49 -15.33 -19.43
CA ASP A 149 -6.20 -15.74 -19.97
C ASP A 149 -5.15 -14.66 -19.67
N ILE A 150 -4.19 -15.01 -18.84
CA ILE A 150 -3.18 -14.08 -18.31
C ILE A 150 -1.77 -14.59 -18.53
N GLU A 151 -0.81 -13.70 -18.47
CA GLU A 151 0.61 -14.02 -18.48
C GLU A 151 1.38 -13.18 -17.44
N PRO A 152 2.42 -13.74 -16.80
CA PRO A 152 3.22 -13.00 -15.84
C PRO A 152 4.09 -11.94 -16.53
N GLU A 153 4.32 -10.81 -15.86
CA GLU A 153 5.28 -9.80 -16.27
C GLU A 153 6.55 -9.84 -15.40
N PRO A 154 7.73 -9.63 -15.99
CA PRO A 154 8.95 -9.48 -15.22
C PRO A 154 8.91 -8.21 -14.35
N PRO A 155 9.61 -8.19 -13.21
CA PRO A 155 9.69 -6.99 -12.38
C PRO A 155 10.36 -5.85 -13.15
N LYS A 156 9.86 -4.63 -13.00
CA LYS A 156 10.39 -3.43 -13.68
C LYS A 156 11.65 -2.88 -13.02
N TYR A 157 11.80 -3.12 -11.72
CA TYR A 157 12.94 -2.66 -10.93
C TYR A 157 13.18 -3.57 -9.73
N TYR A 158 14.39 -3.52 -9.18
CA TYR A 158 14.75 -4.27 -7.98
C TYR A 158 13.90 -3.80 -6.77
N GLY A 159 13.33 -4.75 -6.04
CA GLY A 159 12.47 -4.45 -4.87
C GLY A 159 11.02 -4.13 -5.23
N GLU A 160 10.59 -4.32 -6.48
CA GLU A 160 9.18 -4.22 -6.85
C GLU A 160 8.34 -5.21 -6.04
N VAL A 161 7.33 -4.69 -5.32
CA VAL A 161 6.57 -5.47 -4.33
C VAL A 161 5.46 -6.29 -4.97
N ALA A 162 4.76 -5.69 -5.94
CA ALA A 162 3.68 -6.36 -6.64
C ALA A 162 4.25 -7.23 -7.77
N LYS A 163 3.79 -8.47 -7.84
CA LYS A 163 4.01 -9.34 -9.00
C LYS A 163 2.91 -9.07 -10.00
N TYR A 164 3.27 -8.62 -11.19
CA TYR A 164 2.32 -8.20 -12.20
C TYR A 164 1.99 -9.29 -13.19
N TYR A 165 0.76 -9.24 -13.66
CA TYR A 165 0.20 -10.10 -14.69
C TYR A 165 -0.52 -9.24 -15.72
N ARG A 166 -0.54 -9.69 -16.97
CA ARG A 166 -1.20 -9.02 -18.08
C ARG A 166 -2.31 -9.91 -18.63
N HIS A 167 -3.45 -9.31 -18.93
CA HIS A 167 -4.51 -9.95 -19.70
C HIS A 167 -4.11 -10.05 -21.16
N LYS A 168 -4.20 -11.24 -21.76
CA LYS A 168 -3.78 -11.45 -23.16
C LYS A 168 -4.73 -10.84 -24.16
N ASP A 169 -6.00 -10.63 -23.79
CA ASP A 169 -7.03 -10.09 -24.67
C ASP A 169 -6.88 -8.57 -24.93
N ASN A 170 -6.57 -7.78 -23.89
CA ASN A 170 -6.52 -6.31 -24.01
C ASN A 170 -5.26 -5.68 -23.43
N GLY A 171 -4.34 -6.48 -22.88
CA GLY A 171 -3.09 -5.99 -22.30
C GLY A 171 -3.23 -5.28 -20.95
N ALA A 172 -4.42 -5.23 -20.34
CA ALA A 172 -4.62 -4.65 -19.03
C ALA A 172 -3.81 -5.40 -17.96
N ARG A 173 -3.38 -4.67 -16.94
CA ARG A 173 -2.49 -5.20 -15.89
C ARG A 173 -3.20 -5.26 -14.55
N PHE A 174 -2.86 -6.27 -13.79
CA PHE A 174 -3.14 -6.34 -12.35
C PHE A 174 -1.92 -6.85 -11.59
N GLY A 175 -1.88 -6.64 -10.28
CA GLY A 175 -0.76 -7.05 -9.45
C GLY A 175 -1.20 -7.87 -8.23
N LEU A 176 -0.30 -8.74 -7.76
CA LEU A 176 -0.45 -9.48 -6.51
C LEU A 176 0.68 -9.07 -5.55
N ILE A 177 0.32 -8.69 -4.32
CA ILE A 177 1.26 -8.38 -3.24
C ILE A 177 1.23 -9.52 -2.23
N THR A 178 2.25 -10.35 -2.26
CA THR A 178 2.30 -11.68 -1.64
C THR A 178 3.15 -11.66 -0.36
N SER A 179 2.74 -10.84 0.62
CA SER A 179 3.52 -10.61 1.85
C SER A 179 3.51 -11.79 2.81
N VAL A 180 2.62 -12.76 2.63
CA VAL A 180 2.43 -13.91 3.52
C VAL A 180 2.91 -15.20 2.87
N SER A 181 2.39 -15.54 1.67
CA SER A 181 2.73 -16.80 1.00
C SER A 181 4.08 -16.79 0.31
N GLN A 182 4.54 -15.64 -0.17
CA GLN A 182 5.84 -15.47 -0.84
C GLN A 182 6.46 -14.14 -0.42
N SER A 183 7.13 -14.14 0.71
CA SER A 183 7.73 -12.93 1.26
C SER A 183 8.83 -12.34 0.35
N PHE A 184 9.10 -11.05 0.52
CA PHE A 184 10.08 -10.29 -0.26
C PHE A 184 11.00 -9.45 0.65
N CYS A 185 11.25 -9.92 1.89
CA CYS A 185 12.09 -9.20 2.84
C CYS A 185 13.53 -9.02 2.34
N SER A 186 14.07 -10.01 1.66
CA SER A 186 15.44 -9.99 1.12
C SER A 186 15.70 -8.90 0.08
N SER A 187 14.67 -8.46 -0.65
CA SER A 187 14.75 -7.41 -1.67
C SER A 187 14.06 -6.10 -1.25
N CYS A 188 13.70 -5.96 0.04
CA CYS A 188 12.92 -4.82 0.51
C CYS A 188 13.76 -3.55 0.62
N THR A 189 13.43 -2.53 -0.18
CA THR A 189 14.09 -1.21 -0.21
C THR A 189 13.27 -0.11 0.46
N ARG A 190 12.25 -0.47 1.26
CA ARG A 190 11.30 0.48 1.84
C ARG A 190 11.69 0.92 3.24
N ALA A 191 11.50 2.20 3.51
CA ALA A 191 11.55 2.80 4.83
C ALA A 191 10.26 3.60 5.07
N ARG A 192 10.01 3.98 6.31
CA ARG A 192 8.85 4.77 6.71
C ARG A 192 9.29 5.89 7.65
N LEU A 193 8.66 7.03 7.48
CA LEU A 193 8.76 8.15 8.41
C LEU A 193 7.35 8.46 8.93
N SER A 194 7.15 8.35 10.23
CA SER A 194 5.87 8.70 10.85
C SER A 194 5.66 10.22 10.89
N SER A 195 4.40 10.65 11.05
CA SER A 195 4.04 12.07 11.10
C SER A 195 4.67 12.83 12.28
N ASP A 196 5.05 12.12 13.35
CA ASP A 196 5.77 12.69 14.51
C ASP A 196 7.30 12.65 14.36
N GLY A 197 7.80 12.15 13.21
CA GLY A 197 9.22 12.20 12.84
C GLY A 197 10.04 11.02 13.32
N LYS A 198 9.47 9.81 13.40
CA LYS A 198 10.20 8.58 13.70
C LYS A 198 10.42 7.74 12.45
N PHE A 199 11.64 7.27 12.26
CA PHE A 199 12.05 6.44 11.13
C PHE A 199 11.97 4.95 11.47
N TYR A 200 11.41 4.16 10.56
CA TYR A 200 11.23 2.72 10.68
C TYR A 200 11.75 2.00 9.42
N GLY A 201 12.53 0.95 9.58
CA GLY A 201 13.01 0.08 8.49
C GLY A 201 11.96 -0.95 8.03
N CYS A 202 10.98 -1.28 8.86
CA CYS A 202 9.99 -2.34 8.57
C CYS A 202 8.56 -1.90 8.94
N LEU A 203 7.58 -2.38 8.15
CA LEU A 203 6.15 -2.21 8.44
C LEU A 203 5.74 -2.94 9.75
N PHE A 204 6.39 -4.05 10.05
CA PHE A 204 6.11 -4.90 11.20
C PHE A 204 7.01 -4.61 12.40
N SER A 205 7.64 -3.45 12.45
CA SER A 205 8.50 -3.07 13.56
C SER A 205 7.74 -3.15 14.89
N SER A 206 8.38 -3.73 15.89
CA SER A 206 7.88 -3.82 17.26
C SER A 206 8.67 -2.95 18.22
N VAL A 207 9.71 -2.28 17.75
CA VAL A 207 10.55 -1.37 18.51
C VAL A 207 10.28 0.06 18.06
N GLU A 208 10.48 0.99 18.97
CA GLU A 208 10.35 2.41 18.69
C GLU A 208 11.36 2.82 17.61
N GLY A 209 10.88 3.56 16.60
CA GLY A 209 11.72 4.05 15.51
C GLY A 209 12.72 5.10 15.96
N PHE A 210 13.77 5.30 15.16
CA PHE A 210 14.74 6.37 15.39
C PHE A 210 14.05 7.74 15.28
N ASN A 211 14.19 8.56 16.32
CA ASN A 211 13.54 9.87 16.40
C ASN A 211 14.34 10.95 15.64
N VAL A 212 14.08 11.05 14.34
CA VAL A 212 14.69 12.02 13.42
C VAL A 212 14.42 13.45 13.87
N LYS A 213 13.19 13.74 14.31
CA LYS A 213 12.81 15.08 14.76
C LYS A 213 13.60 15.53 15.99
N ALA A 214 13.76 14.65 16.98
CA ALA A 214 14.56 14.96 18.17
C ALA A 214 16.05 15.14 17.80
N PHE A 215 16.59 14.29 16.91
CA PHE A 215 17.95 14.34 16.45
C PHE A 215 18.27 15.69 15.75
N LEU A 216 17.43 16.13 14.83
CA LEU A 216 17.57 17.42 14.16
C LEU A 216 17.44 18.61 15.13
N ARG A 217 16.50 18.54 16.08
CA ARG A 217 16.32 19.60 17.09
C ARG A 217 17.45 19.67 18.11
N ALA A 218 18.24 18.62 18.27
CA ALA A 218 19.48 18.63 19.06
C ALA A 218 20.65 19.28 18.34
N GLY A 219 20.46 19.76 17.10
CA GLY A 219 21.48 20.47 16.33
C GLY A 219 22.27 19.58 15.35
N ALA A 220 21.78 18.37 15.07
CA ALA A 220 22.39 17.50 14.06
C ALA A 220 22.32 18.15 12.66
N THR A 221 23.41 18.02 11.92
CA THR A 221 23.52 18.49 10.53
C THR A 221 22.91 17.48 9.56
N ASP A 222 22.74 17.88 8.29
CA ASP A 222 22.30 16.97 7.22
C ASP A 222 23.28 15.81 7.00
N ASP A 223 24.59 16.05 7.21
CA ASP A 223 25.61 15.00 7.12
C ASP A 223 25.51 14.01 8.28
N ASP A 224 25.28 14.49 9.51
CA ASP A 224 25.04 13.62 10.67
C ASP A 224 23.79 12.73 10.42
N LEU A 225 22.72 13.32 9.87
CA LEU A 225 21.50 12.59 9.55
C LEU A 225 21.73 11.54 8.46
N ARG A 226 22.51 11.88 7.43
CA ARG A 226 22.88 10.96 6.34
C ARG A 226 23.66 9.75 6.87
N GLU A 227 24.67 9.99 7.71
CA GLU A 227 25.45 8.91 8.31
C GLU A 227 24.60 8.05 9.27
N GLN A 228 23.71 8.66 10.03
CA GLN A 228 22.79 7.94 10.89
C GLN A 228 21.84 7.03 10.08
N PHE A 229 21.27 7.50 8.97
CA PHE A 229 20.45 6.67 8.10
C PHE A 229 21.22 5.53 7.44
N LYS A 230 22.47 5.78 7.01
CA LYS A 230 23.34 4.72 6.51
C LYS A 230 23.58 3.64 7.55
N ALA A 231 23.92 4.03 8.79
CA ALA A 231 24.14 3.09 9.89
C ALA A 231 22.90 2.27 10.19
N LEU A 232 21.73 2.89 10.32
CA LEU A 232 20.46 2.22 10.54
C LEU A 232 20.12 1.25 9.40
N TRP A 233 20.44 1.60 8.15
CA TRP A 233 20.17 0.75 7.01
C TRP A 233 21.12 -0.45 6.92
N GLN A 234 22.40 -0.26 7.27
CA GLN A 234 23.43 -1.31 7.25
C GLN A 234 23.19 -2.42 8.28
N ILE A 235 22.68 -2.04 9.47
CA ILE A 235 22.37 -3.01 10.55
C ILE A 235 20.96 -3.61 10.41
N ARG A 236 20.21 -3.26 9.37
CA ARG A 236 18.85 -3.72 9.17
C ARG A 236 18.83 -5.21 8.86
N ASP A 237 18.21 -5.99 9.74
CA ASP A 237 17.97 -7.43 9.63
C ASP A 237 16.48 -7.82 9.65
N ASP A 238 15.60 -6.83 9.47
CA ASP A 238 14.15 -7.02 9.48
C ASP A 238 13.69 -8.04 8.43
N ARG A 239 13.38 -9.27 8.85
CA ARG A 239 12.89 -10.36 8.01
C ARG A 239 11.55 -10.91 8.49
N TYR A 240 10.72 -10.05 9.06
CA TYR A 240 9.47 -10.45 9.69
C TYR A 240 8.59 -11.36 8.84
N SER A 241 8.40 -11.03 7.55
CA SER A 241 7.53 -11.84 6.68
C SER A 241 8.15 -13.18 6.31
N ASP A 242 9.50 -13.27 6.20
CA ASP A 242 10.22 -14.52 5.97
C ASP A 242 10.10 -15.47 7.18
N GLU A 243 10.09 -14.91 8.38
CA GLU A 243 10.03 -15.65 9.66
C GLU A 243 8.60 -15.95 10.15
N ARG A 244 7.59 -15.54 9.39
CA ARG A 244 6.20 -15.73 9.79
C ARG A 244 5.80 -17.20 9.67
N THR A 245 5.50 -17.82 10.83
CA THR A 245 4.93 -19.15 10.96
C THR A 245 3.79 -19.11 11.97
N GLU A 246 2.93 -20.14 11.99
CA GLU A 246 1.88 -20.24 13.02
C GLU A 246 2.44 -20.16 14.44
N ALA A 247 3.55 -20.89 14.70
CA ALA A 247 4.22 -20.87 15.99
C ALA A 247 4.80 -19.49 16.33
N THR A 248 5.43 -18.79 15.37
CA THR A 248 5.99 -17.47 15.63
C THR A 248 4.91 -16.41 15.84
N VAL A 249 3.77 -16.50 15.15
CA VAL A 249 2.64 -15.59 15.33
C VAL A 249 1.97 -15.83 16.70
N ALA A 250 1.71 -17.10 17.07
CA ALA A 250 1.10 -17.45 18.36
C ALA A 250 1.96 -17.05 19.56
N ASN A 251 3.29 -17.16 19.43
CA ASN A 251 4.24 -16.83 20.49
C ASN A 251 4.66 -15.35 20.54
N ARG A 252 4.34 -14.56 19.52
CA ARG A 252 4.71 -13.14 19.47
C ARG A 252 3.76 -12.28 20.31
N LYS A 253 4.01 -12.19 21.60
CA LYS A 253 3.46 -11.14 22.49
C LYS A 253 4.02 -9.74 22.19
N ARG A 254 4.60 -9.50 21.02
CA ARG A 254 5.20 -8.21 20.67
C ARG A 254 4.11 -7.25 20.25
N HIS A 255 4.01 -6.14 20.95
CA HIS A 255 3.18 -5.02 20.54
C HIS A 255 3.72 -4.47 19.20
N LYS A 256 2.95 -4.59 18.13
CA LYS A 256 3.29 -4.03 16.82
C LYS A 256 2.85 -2.58 16.76
N ILE A 257 3.57 -1.79 15.99
CA ILE A 257 3.16 -0.43 15.71
C ILE A 257 2.00 -0.46 14.72
N ASN A 258 0.95 0.30 14.99
CA ASN A 258 -0.22 0.34 14.11
C ASN A 258 0.14 0.96 12.75
N MET A 259 -0.35 0.36 11.67
CA MET A 259 -0.06 0.76 10.30
C MET A 259 -0.46 2.21 10.00
N ASN A 260 -1.59 2.67 10.55
CA ASN A 260 -2.06 4.05 10.40
C ASN A 260 -1.13 5.09 11.03
N TYR A 261 -0.29 4.69 11.99
CA TYR A 261 0.71 5.57 12.61
C TYR A 261 1.97 5.73 11.76
N ILE A 262 2.38 4.68 11.05
CA ILE A 262 3.61 4.66 10.25
C ILE A 262 3.36 4.78 8.73
N GLY A 263 2.19 5.25 8.33
CA GLY A 263 1.85 5.55 6.95
C GLY A 263 1.72 4.30 6.08
N GLY A 264 0.76 3.44 6.40
CA GLY A 264 0.41 2.24 5.64
C GLY A 264 -0.73 2.45 4.69
#